data_f551a0ab728ee82992e4e2fc8dde1749
#
_entry.id   f551a0ab728ee82992e4e2fc8dde1749
#
_cell.length_a   1.000
_cell.length_b   1.000
_cell.length_c   1.000
_cell.angle_alpha   90.00
_cell.angle_beta   90.00
_cell.angle_gamma   90.00
#
_symmetry.space_group_name_H-M   'P 1'
#
loop_
_entity.id
_entity.type
_entity.pdbx_description
1 polymer ?
#
loop_
_entity_poly.entity_id
_entity_poly.type
_entity_poly.pdbx_seq_one_letter_code
_entity_poly.pdbx_strand_id
1 'polypeptide(L)'
;MDQTSGLPRLDAGKVFVTTLLSSGDTPKSELSNLYKLRWHVELDLRNIKTTLGMEALRCMTPQMNEKEMWVYFLGYNLIRLLMCEAALQAEILPRQISFKHSLQVWVAWSRHPWEAAGDEQTALLFVLIAEQRVGNRSGRIEPRAVKKRPKPYPRLMKPRAQAREEILKNGHPKKLK
;
A
#
# COMPACT_ATOMS: atom_id res chain seq x y z
N MET A 1 33.64 -12.52 19.57
CA MET A 1 33.11 -11.46 18.68
C MET A 1 31.68 -11.84 18.33
N ASP A 2 30.77 -11.32 19.10
CA ASP A 2 29.35 -11.72 19.12
C ASP A 2 28.56 -10.83 18.12
N GLN A 3 28.24 -11.40 16.96
CA GLN A 3 27.38 -10.73 15.99
C GLN A 3 25.93 -11.00 16.36
N THR A 4 25.39 -10.22 17.29
CA THR A 4 23.96 -10.18 17.55
C THR A 4 23.26 -9.60 16.33
N SER A 5 22.71 -10.48 15.51
CA SER A 5 21.80 -10.18 14.41
C SER A 5 20.66 -9.29 14.90
N GLY A 6 20.66 -8.02 14.47
CA GLY A 6 19.61 -7.05 14.76
C GLY A 6 18.29 -7.40 14.08
N LEU A 7 17.55 -8.34 14.67
CA LEU A 7 16.13 -8.52 14.35
C LEU A 7 15.36 -7.26 14.79
N PRO A 8 14.50 -6.71 13.94
CA PRO A 8 13.67 -5.57 14.33
C PRO A 8 12.86 -5.97 15.56
N ARG A 9 13.01 -5.23 16.66
CA ARG A 9 12.17 -5.38 17.85
C ARG A 9 10.71 -5.25 17.42
N LEU A 10 9.98 -6.35 17.45
CA LEU A 10 8.54 -6.33 17.46
C LEU A 10 8.14 -5.55 18.71
N ASP A 11 7.44 -4.42 18.53
CA ASP A 11 6.99 -3.58 19.62
C ASP A 11 6.41 -4.46 20.73
N ALA A 12 7.00 -4.38 21.92
CA ALA A 12 6.51 -5.06 23.09
C ALA A 12 5.05 -4.61 23.32
N GLY A 13 4.09 -5.50 23.05
CA GLY A 13 2.69 -5.22 23.33
C GLY A 13 1.68 -5.57 22.22
N LYS A 14 2.09 -6.04 21.04
CA LYS A 14 1.11 -6.53 20.07
C LYS A 14 0.61 -7.91 20.44
N VAL A 15 -0.68 -8.00 20.71
CA VAL A 15 -1.39 -9.26 20.95
C VAL A 15 -2.04 -9.71 19.65
N PHE A 16 -1.78 -10.93 19.24
CA PHE A 16 -2.44 -11.57 18.10
C PHE A 16 -3.45 -12.59 18.60
N VAL A 17 -4.65 -12.55 18.06
CA VAL A 17 -5.67 -13.57 18.27
C VAL A 17 -5.75 -14.42 17.03
N THR A 18 -5.69 -15.74 17.20
CA THR A 18 -5.70 -16.71 16.09
C THR A 18 -6.55 -17.91 16.45
N THR A 19 -7.09 -18.56 15.43
CA THR A 19 -7.77 -19.86 15.54
C THR A 19 -6.80 -21.05 15.45
N LEU A 20 -5.52 -20.80 15.22
CA LEU A 20 -4.46 -21.80 15.22
C LEU A 20 -4.07 -22.11 16.68
N LEU A 21 -4.61 -23.17 17.23
CA LEU A 21 -4.54 -23.46 18.68
C LEU A 21 -3.27 -24.20 19.11
N SER A 22 -2.59 -24.89 18.18
CA SER A 22 -1.39 -25.67 18.46
C SER A 22 -0.14 -24.78 18.34
N SER A 23 0.51 -24.45 19.44
CA SER A 23 1.78 -23.71 19.45
C SER A 23 2.97 -24.54 18.96
N GLY A 24 2.85 -25.87 18.92
CA GLY A 24 3.84 -26.78 18.35
C GLY A 24 3.86 -26.75 16.83
N ASP A 25 2.66 -26.73 16.23
CA ASP A 25 2.50 -26.73 14.76
C ASP A 25 2.68 -25.33 14.16
N THR A 26 2.36 -24.28 14.94
CA THR A 26 2.44 -22.90 14.47
C THR A 26 3.15 -22.01 15.51
N PRO A 27 4.47 -22.00 15.51
CA PRO A 27 5.26 -21.23 16.46
C PRO A 27 5.05 -19.72 16.28
N LYS A 28 5.26 -18.96 17.35
CA LYS A 28 5.07 -17.49 17.39
C LYS A 28 5.82 -16.74 16.27
N SER A 29 6.98 -17.25 15.86
CA SER A 29 7.77 -16.68 14.76
C SER A 29 7.05 -16.78 13.41
N GLU A 30 6.41 -17.92 13.13
CA GLU A 30 5.63 -18.11 11.91
C GLU A 30 4.38 -17.26 11.89
N LEU A 31 3.65 -17.17 12.99
CA LEU A 31 2.50 -16.26 13.12
C LEU A 31 2.92 -14.80 12.90
N SER A 32 4.06 -14.39 13.44
CA SER A 32 4.59 -13.05 13.23
C SER A 32 4.93 -12.79 11.74
N ASN A 33 5.51 -13.77 11.07
CA ASN A 33 5.84 -13.67 9.64
C ASN A 33 4.57 -13.66 8.77
N LEU A 34 3.61 -14.53 9.07
CA LEU A 34 2.31 -14.53 8.39
C LEU A 34 1.61 -13.18 8.52
N TYR A 35 1.63 -12.59 9.72
CA TYR A 35 1.05 -11.27 9.94
C TYR A 35 1.74 -10.16 9.15
N LYS A 36 3.05 -10.22 8.98
CA LYS A 36 3.80 -9.28 8.14
C LYS A 36 3.38 -9.38 6.67
N LEU A 37 3.08 -10.59 6.18
CA LEU A 37 2.60 -10.79 4.81
C LEU A 37 1.23 -10.16 4.55
N ARG A 38 0.41 -9.93 5.60
CA ARG A 38 -0.85 -9.20 5.49
C ARG A 38 -0.67 -7.81 4.86
N TRP A 39 0.47 -7.18 5.09
CA TRP A 39 0.79 -5.89 4.47
C TRP A 39 0.74 -5.92 2.93
N HIS A 40 1.02 -7.07 2.33
CA HIS A 40 0.93 -7.23 0.88
C HIS A 40 -0.49 -7.03 0.36
N VAL A 41 -1.51 -7.45 1.11
CA VAL A 41 -2.92 -7.23 0.75
C VAL A 41 -3.25 -5.73 0.73
N GLU A 42 -2.73 -4.96 1.67
CA GLU A 42 -2.93 -3.51 1.70
C GLU A 42 -2.27 -2.82 0.49
N LEU A 43 -1.09 -3.30 0.09
CA LEU A 43 -0.41 -2.82 -1.12
C LEU A 43 -1.20 -3.20 -2.39
N ASP A 44 -1.73 -4.41 -2.45
CA ASP A 44 -2.51 -4.89 -3.58
C ASP A 44 -3.83 -4.09 -3.71
N LEU A 45 -4.54 -3.86 -2.60
CA LEU A 45 -5.72 -3.00 -2.55
C LEU A 45 -5.41 -1.55 -2.97
N ARG A 46 -4.27 -1.00 -2.54
CA ARG A 46 -3.83 0.34 -2.97
C ARG A 46 -3.55 0.37 -4.47
N ASN A 47 -2.93 -0.66 -5.04
CA ASN A 47 -2.69 -0.75 -6.48
C ASN A 47 -4.00 -0.77 -7.27
N ILE A 48 -5.01 -1.51 -6.79
CA ILE A 48 -6.32 -1.56 -7.43
C ILE A 48 -7.05 -0.21 -7.28
N LYS A 49 -7.11 0.32 -6.07
CA LYS A 49 -7.87 1.55 -5.79
C LYS A 49 -7.19 2.77 -6.42
N THR A 50 -5.94 3.02 -6.08
CA THR A 50 -5.26 4.28 -6.42
C THR A 50 -4.53 4.20 -7.76
N THR A 51 -3.81 3.09 -8.04
CA THR A 51 -3.00 3.01 -9.26
C THR A 51 -3.84 2.71 -10.49
N LEU A 52 -4.83 1.81 -10.38
CA LEU A 52 -5.78 1.53 -11.46
C LEU A 52 -6.99 2.49 -11.46
N GLY A 53 -7.25 3.21 -10.37
CA GLY A 53 -8.29 4.23 -10.31
C GLY A 53 -9.67 3.74 -9.86
N MET A 54 -9.79 2.58 -9.21
CA MET A 54 -11.07 2.05 -8.72
C MET A 54 -11.61 2.82 -7.49
N GLU A 55 -10.98 3.91 -7.06
CA GLU A 55 -11.47 4.72 -5.91
C GLU A 55 -12.87 5.30 -6.14
N ALA A 56 -13.21 5.60 -7.39
CA ALA A 56 -14.52 6.09 -7.79
C ALA A 56 -15.03 5.29 -8.99
N LEU A 57 -16.09 4.51 -8.78
CA LEU A 57 -16.79 3.82 -9.84
C LEU A 57 -17.60 4.85 -10.66
N ARG A 58 -17.59 4.69 -11.96
CA ARG A 58 -18.21 5.66 -12.90
C ARG A 58 -19.59 5.24 -13.39
N CYS A 59 -19.90 3.96 -13.23
CA CYS A 59 -21.19 3.43 -13.65
C CYS A 59 -22.31 3.87 -12.72
N MET A 60 -23.51 4.08 -13.27
CA MET A 60 -24.67 4.63 -12.56
C MET A 60 -25.57 3.56 -11.93
N THR A 61 -25.48 2.31 -12.37
CA THR A 61 -26.34 1.23 -11.87
C THR A 61 -25.53 0.20 -11.06
N PRO A 62 -26.11 -0.47 -10.06
CA PRO A 62 -25.42 -1.48 -9.26
C PRO A 62 -24.81 -2.60 -10.10
N GLN A 63 -25.54 -3.10 -11.11
CA GLN A 63 -25.09 -4.17 -11.97
C GLN A 63 -23.90 -3.75 -12.85
N MET A 64 -23.87 -2.50 -13.29
CA MET A 64 -22.74 -1.98 -14.05
C MET A 64 -21.54 -1.69 -13.16
N ASN A 65 -21.77 -1.24 -11.93
CA ASN A 65 -20.68 -1.07 -10.94
C ASN A 65 -20.02 -2.41 -10.62
N GLU A 66 -20.78 -3.49 -10.48
CA GLU A 66 -20.23 -4.84 -10.28
C GLU A 66 -19.34 -5.24 -11.46
N LYS A 67 -19.79 -5.04 -12.70
CA LYS A 67 -18.98 -5.32 -13.90
C LYS A 67 -17.73 -4.45 -13.94
N GLU A 68 -17.84 -3.18 -13.60
CA GLU A 68 -16.71 -2.26 -13.52
C GLU A 68 -15.65 -2.76 -12.50
N MET A 69 -16.07 -3.22 -11.32
CA MET A 69 -15.16 -3.82 -10.35
C MET A 69 -14.46 -5.07 -10.91
N TRP A 70 -15.18 -5.95 -11.61
CA TRP A 70 -14.57 -7.12 -12.23
C TRP A 70 -13.52 -6.77 -13.29
N VAL A 71 -13.76 -5.70 -14.07
CA VAL A 71 -12.79 -5.19 -15.04
C VAL A 71 -11.51 -4.70 -14.34
N TYR A 72 -11.63 -4.00 -13.21
CA TYR A 72 -10.45 -3.59 -12.42
C TYR A 72 -9.68 -4.79 -11.86
N PHE A 73 -10.36 -5.81 -11.35
CA PHE A 73 -9.71 -7.02 -10.87
C PHE A 73 -9.03 -7.80 -12.00
N LEU A 74 -9.67 -7.89 -13.15
CA LEU A 74 -9.08 -8.50 -14.34
C LEU A 74 -7.81 -7.75 -14.76
N GLY A 75 -7.89 -6.42 -14.90
CA GLY A 75 -6.74 -5.57 -15.24
C GLY A 75 -5.60 -5.73 -14.24
N TYR A 76 -5.90 -5.75 -12.94
CA TYR A 76 -4.91 -6.01 -11.90
C TYR A 76 -4.22 -7.37 -12.09
N ASN A 77 -4.98 -8.45 -12.32
CA ASN A 77 -4.44 -9.78 -12.49
C ASN A 77 -3.58 -9.90 -13.75
N LEU A 78 -3.99 -9.27 -14.87
CA LEU A 78 -3.21 -9.27 -16.11
C LEU A 78 -1.86 -8.56 -15.93
N ILE A 79 -1.82 -7.41 -15.27
CA ILE A 79 -0.55 -6.74 -14.96
C ILE A 79 0.31 -7.59 -14.03
N ARG A 80 -0.30 -8.28 -13.04
CA ARG A 80 0.43 -9.21 -12.17
C ARG A 80 1.01 -10.38 -12.93
N LEU A 81 0.30 -10.92 -13.92
CA LEU A 81 0.79 -11.99 -14.78
C LEU A 81 2.01 -11.52 -15.58
N LEU A 82 1.94 -10.34 -16.21
CA LEU A 82 3.09 -9.75 -16.91
C LEU A 82 4.30 -9.57 -15.99
N MET A 83 4.07 -9.14 -14.73
CA MET A 83 5.14 -9.03 -13.73
C MET A 83 5.72 -10.39 -13.34
N CYS A 84 4.92 -11.45 -13.30
CA CYS A 84 5.41 -12.79 -13.02
C CYS A 84 6.30 -13.30 -14.16
N GLU A 85 5.89 -13.12 -15.41
CA GLU A 85 6.68 -13.50 -16.57
C GLU A 85 8.01 -12.72 -16.65
N ALA A 86 7.95 -11.39 -16.44
CA ALA A 86 9.15 -10.57 -16.41
C ALA A 86 10.09 -10.95 -15.26
N ALA A 87 9.53 -11.31 -14.10
CA ALA A 87 10.30 -11.75 -12.94
C ALA A 87 10.98 -13.09 -13.17
N LEU A 88 10.29 -14.02 -13.84
CA LEU A 88 10.84 -15.32 -14.21
C LEU A 88 12.05 -15.18 -15.13
N GLN A 89 11.94 -14.34 -16.17
CA GLN A 89 13.04 -14.08 -17.11
C GLN A 89 14.23 -13.36 -16.46
N ALA A 90 13.96 -12.49 -15.48
CA ALA A 90 14.99 -11.71 -14.79
C ALA A 90 15.53 -12.42 -13.51
N GLU A 91 15.08 -13.64 -13.21
CA GLU A 91 15.45 -14.42 -12.00
C GLU A 91 15.25 -13.64 -10.69
N ILE A 92 14.15 -12.91 -10.58
CA ILE A 92 13.78 -12.13 -9.38
C ILE A 92 12.38 -12.49 -8.87
N LEU A 93 12.06 -12.05 -7.67
CA LEU A 93 10.71 -12.24 -7.14
C LEU A 93 9.73 -11.22 -7.75
N PRO A 94 8.51 -11.61 -8.18
CA PRO A 94 7.53 -10.71 -8.78
C PRO A 94 7.19 -9.49 -7.91
N ARG A 95 7.23 -9.64 -6.59
CA ARG A 95 6.97 -8.53 -5.65
C ARG A 95 8.11 -7.52 -5.52
N GLN A 96 9.26 -7.80 -6.13
CA GLN A 96 10.35 -6.82 -6.24
C GLN A 96 10.15 -5.85 -7.40
N ILE A 97 9.24 -6.15 -8.33
CA ILE A 97 8.91 -5.29 -9.47
C ILE A 97 7.86 -4.24 -9.05
N SER A 98 7.98 -3.04 -9.59
CA SER A 98 7.04 -1.95 -9.35
C SER A 98 5.76 -2.10 -10.15
N PHE A 99 4.61 -2.35 -9.50
CA PHE A 99 3.31 -2.46 -10.16
C PHE A 99 2.95 -1.21 -10.99
N LYS A 100 3.17 -0.02 -10.44
CA LYS A 100 2.89 1.23 -11.14
C LYS A 100 3.71 1.37 -12.41
N HIS A 101 4.99 1.01 -12.37
CA HIS A 101 5.85 1.06 -13.55
C HIS A 101 5.42 0.03 -14.59
N SER A 102 5.15 -1.21 -14.19
CA SER A 102 4.66 -2.26 -15.09
C SER A 102 3.40 -1.83 -15.83
N LEU A 103 2.44 -1.20 -15.13
CA LEU A 103 1.24 -0.64 -15.74
C LEU A 103 1.57 0.46 -16.76
N GLN A 104 2.50 1.37 -16.43
CA GLN A 104 2.89 2.45 -17.34
C GLN A 104 3.57 1.92 -18.61
N VAL A 105 4.47 0.94 -18.45
CA VAL A 105 5.14 0.27 -19.58
C VAL A 105 4.09 -0.43 -20.45
N TRP A 106 3.16 -1.18 -19.84
CA TRP A 106 2.09 -1.84 -20.56
C TRP A 106 1.20 -0.86 -21.34
N VAL A 107 0.78 0.25 -20.71
CA VAL A 107 -0.03 1.27 -21.36
C VAL A 107 0.72 1.93 -22.52
N ALA A 108 2.02 2.18 -22.40
CA ALA A 108 2.83 2.70 -23.48
C ALA A 108 2.94 1.67 -24.62
N TRP A 109 3.20 0.42 -24.27
CA TRP A 109 3.30 -0.70 -25.19
C TRP A 109 2.01 -0.93 -25.99
N SER A 110 0.84 -0.96 -25.33
CA SER A 110 -0.47 -1.23 -25.95
C SER A 110 -0.92 -0.18 -26.97
N ARG A 111 -0.21 0.96 -27.05
CA ARG A 111 -0.45 2.00 -28.07
C ARG A 111 0.27 1.76 -29.40
N HIS A 112 1.19 0.80 -29.43
CA HIS A 112 1.88 0.43 -30.67
C HIS A 112 1.02 -0.55 -31.47
N PRO A 113 1.13 -0.54 -32.81
CA PRO A 113 0.37 -1.48 -33.65
C PRO A 113 0.71 -2.92 -33.27
N TRP A 114 -0.30 -3.70 -32.95
CA TRP A 114 -0.21 -5.09 -32.54
C TRP A 114 0.49 -5.98 -33.58
N GLU A 115 0.32 -5.67 -34.87
CA GLU A 115 0.86 -6.45 -36.00
C GLU A 115 2.40 -6.45 -36.09
N ALA A 116 3.06 -5.56 -35.36
CA ALA A 116 4.51 -5.43 -35.34
C ALA A 116 5.19 -6.14 -34.15
N ALA A 117 4.43 -6.73 -33.23
CA ALA A 117 4.97 -7.33 -32.01
C ALA A 117 5.54 -8.73 -32.28
N GLY A 118 6.78 -8.80 -32.72
CA GLY A 118 7.57 -10.04 -32.77
C GLY A 118 8.06 -10.49 -31.40
N ASP A 119 8.66 -11.68 -31.35
CA ASP A 119 9.20 -12.26 -30.10
C ASP A 119 10.24 -11.37 -29.43
N GLU A 120 11.09 -10.68 -30.22
CA GLU A 120 12.07 -9.74 -29.69
C GLU A 120 11.45 -8.55 -28.97
N GLN A 121 10.35 -8.03 -29.48
CA GLN A 121 9.64 -6.91 -28.87
C GLN A 121 8.97 -7.34 -27.58
N THR A 122 8.39 -8.54 -27.54
CA THR A 122 7.81 -9.10 -26.32
C THR A 122 8.88 -9.32 -25.25
N ALA A 123 10.05 -9.80 -25.63
CA ALA A 123 11.19 -9.93 -24.71
C ALA A 123 11.64 -8.57 -24.16
N LEU A 124 11.69 -7.53 -24.99
CA LEU A 124 12.01 -6.17 -24.56
C LEU A 124 10.98 -5.64 -23.55
N LEU A 125 9.69 -5.91 -23.75
CA LEU A 125 8.64 -5.55 -22.79
C LEU A 125 8.92 -6.12 -21.39
N PHE A 126 9.28 -7.40 -21.31
CA PHE A 126 9.60 -8.03 -20.03
C PHE A 126 10.87 -7.47 -19.38
N VAL A 127 11.88 -7.16 -20.16
CA VAL A 127 13.09 -6.49 -19.67
C VAL A 127 12.75 -5.12 -19.06
N LEU A 128 11.97 -4.29 -19.77
CA LEU A 128 11.55 -2.98 -19.30
C LEU A 128 10.71 -3.07 -18.01
N ILE A 129 9.82 -4.07 -17.91
CA ILE A 129 9.02 -4.30 -16.69
C ILE A 129 9.92 -4.68 -15.51
N ALA A 130 10.93 -5.53 -15.72
CA ALA A 130 11.84 -6.01 -14.68
C ALA A 130 12.85 -4.97 -14.19
N GLU A 131 13.12 -3.94 -14.98
CA GLU A 131 14.12 -2.91 -14.69
C GLU A 131 13.81 -2.11 -13.43
N GLN A 132 12.54 -1.75 -13.22
CA GLN A 132 12.11 -0.94 -12.06
C GLN A 132 11.76 -1.80 -10.86
N ARG A 133 12.73 -1.96 -9.97
CA ARG A 133 12.56 -2.69 -8.72
C ARG A 133 12.08 -1.81 -7.59
N VAL A 134 11.19 -2.37 -6.77
CA VAL A 134 10.83 -1.76 -5.49
C VAL A 134 12.04 -1.88 -4.57
N GLY A 135 12.53 -0.77 -4.05
CA GLY A 135 13.69 -0.78 -3.16
C GLY A 135 13.44 -1.67 -1.94
N ASN A 136 14.31 -2.64 -1.73
CA ASN A 136 14.31 -3.43 -0.51
C ASN A 136 14.78 -2.54 0.63
N ARG A 137 13.82 -2.03 1.42
CA ARG A 137 14.07 -1.15 2.56
C ARG A 137 13.99 -1.92 3.88
N SER A 138 14.48 -3.14 3.89
CA SER A 138 14.59 -3.93 5.12
C SER A 138 15.44 -3.15 6.14
N GLY A 139 14.90 -3.00 7.35
CA GLY A 139 15.60 -2.28 8.41
C GLY A 139 15.49 -0.75 8.38
N ARG A 140 14.70 -0.15 7.49
CA ARG A 140 14.44 1.28 7.51
C ARG A 140 13.64 1.66 8.76
N ILE A 141 14.35 2.13 9.76
CA ILE A 141 13.76 2.80 10.92
C ILE A 141 13.59 4.27 10.51
N GLU A 142 12.40 4.63 10.03
CA GLU A 142 12.05 6.05 9.94
C GLU A 142 11.55 6.51 11.30
N PRO A 143 12.28 7.40 11.98
CA PRO A 143 11.72 8.09 13.13
C PRO A 143 10.53 8.90 12.60
N ARG A 144 9.34 8.33 12.75
CA ARG A 144 8.11 9.10 12.53
C ARG A 144 8.11 10.16 13.61
N ALA A 145 8.49 11.36 13.26
CA ALA A 145 8.11 12.51 14.04
C ALA A 145 6.60 12.38 14.23
N VAL A 146 6.16 12.13 15.45
CA VAL A 146 4.76 12.22 15.79
C VAL A 146 4.42 13.68 15.54
N LYS A 147 4.00 14.01 14.32
CA LYS A 147 3.35 15.26 14.02
C LYS A 147 2.03 15.24 14.79
N LYS A 148 2.12 15.48 16.09
CA LYS A 148 1.02 16.12 16.78
C LYS A 148 0.88 17.48 16.10
N ARG A 149 0.12 17.49 14.99
CA ARG A 149 -0.48 18.77 14.59
C ARG A 149 -1.34 19.13 15.79
N PRO A 150 -0.94 20.12 16.59
CA PRO A 150 -1.88 20.62 17.57
C PRO A 150 -3.08 21.03 16.73
N LYS A 151 -4.24 20.45 16.98
CA LYS A 151 -5.47 20.94 16.35
C LYS A 151 -5.46 22.42 16.69
N PRO A 152 -5.43 23.33 15.71
CA PRO A 152 -5.19 24.75 16.00
C PRO A 152 -6.24 25.32 16.97
N TYR A 153 -7.39 24.61 17.09
CA TYR A 153 -8.46 24.98 17.99
C TYR A 153 -9.12 23.72 18.57
N PRO A 154 -9.33 23.62 19.89
CA PRO A 154 -10.16 22.61 20.47
C PRO A 154 -11.60 22.73 19.93
N ARG A 155 -12.33 21.60 19.86
CA ARG A 155 -13.75 21.64 19.46
C ARG A 155 -14.49 22.56 20.42
N LEU A 156 -15.35 23.41 19.87
CA LEU A 156 -16.21 24.25 20.67
C LEU A 156 -17.27 23.36 21.34
N MET A 157 -17.21 23.23 22.67
CA MET A 157 -18.09 22.37 23.47
C MET A 157 -19.33 23.09 24.01
N LYS A 158 -19.51 24.35 23.68
CA LYS A 158 -20.59 25.23 24.08
C LYS A 158 -21.04 26.14 22.93
N PRO A 159 -22.23 26.76 23.02
CA PRO A 159 -22.72 27.68 22.00
C PRO A 159 -21.70 28.81 21.72
N ARG A 160 -21.55 29.17 20.45
CA ARG A 160 -20.52 30.13 20.02
C ARG A 160 -20.67 31.50 20.70
N ALA A 161 -21.91 31.95 20.99
CA ALA A 161 -22.18 33.19 21.68
C ALA A 161 -21.59 33.22 23.09
N GLN A 162 -21.86 32.19 23.90
CA GLN A 162 -21.30 32.05 25.23
C GLN A 162 -19.79 31.98 25.26
N ALA A 163 -19.18 31.21 24.30
CA ALA A 163 -17.74 31.13 24.19
C ALA A 163 -17.13 32.48 23.86
N ARG A 164 -17.80 33.31 23.06
CA ARG A 164 -17.36 34.67 22.71
C ARG A 164 -17.38 35.61 23.91
N GLU A 165 -18.45 35.57 24.68
CA GLU A 165 -18.58 36.37 25.91
C GLU A 165 -17.52 36.01 26.94
N GLU A 166 -17.25 34.73 27.15
CA GLU A 166 -16.21 34.28 28.06
C GLU A 166 -14.81 34.73 27.61
N ILE A 167 -14.49 34.70 26.30
CA ILE A 167 -13.23 35.20 25.78
C ILE A 167 -13.11 36.70 25.95
N LEU A 168 -14.21 37.44 25.83
CA LEU A 168 -14.24 38.89 26.09
C LEU A 168 -14.01 39.24 27.57
N LYS A 169 -14.57 38.43 28.48
CA LYS A 169 -14.42 38.59 29.93
C LYS A 169 -13.06 38.13 30.46
N ASN A 170 -12.60 36.96 30.04
CA ASN A 170 -11.47 36.27 30.67
C ASN A 170 -10.21 36.24 29.80
N GLY A 171 -10.27 36.78 28.56
CA GLY A 171 -9.19 36.67 27.58
C GLY A 171 -9.13 35.30 26.90
N HIS A 172 -8.32 35.21 25.84
CA HIS A 172 -8.18 33.95 25.06
C HIS A 172 -7.33 32.94 25.84
N PRO A 173 -7.76 31.65 25.99
CA PRO A 173 -7.05 30.63 26.78
C PRO A 173 -5.56 30.40 26.41
N LYS A 174 -5.17 30.76 25.18
CA LYS A 174 -3.76 30.69 24.73
C LYS A 174 -2.87 31.86 25.17
N LYS A 175 -3.44 32.93 25.72
CA LYS A 175 -2.68 34.09 26.21
C LYS A 175 -2.39 34.02 27.72
N LEU A 176 -2.86 32.98 28.37
CA LEU A 176 -2.66 32.74 29.82
C LEU A 176 -1.51 31.76 30.10
N LYS A 177 -0.47 31.73 29.23
CA LYS A 177 0.80 31.05 29.49
C LYS A 177 1.91 32.06 29.51
#